data_17bc9a9195916550140c169a31f2043a
#
_entry.id   17bc9a9195916550140c169a31f2043a
#
_cell.length_a   1.000
_cell.length_b   1.000
_cell.length_c   1.000
_cell.angle_alpha   90.00
_cell.angle_beta   90.00
_cell.angle_gamma   90.00
#
_symmetry.space_group_name_H-M   'P 1'
#
loop_
_entity.id
_entity.type
_entity.pdbx_description
1 polymer ?
#
loop_
_entity_poly.entity_id
_entity_poly.type
_entity_poly.pdbx_seq_one_letter_code
_entity_poly.pdbx_strand_id
1 'polypeptide(L)'
;MKIKCELQPTLTKNSKDRYLISFWYNQKRYRFSSGNAIGLNLYPNQMPVTKRREEAELLLSAFKVEIIKGWRPIIKKVQPKVELTIVDVCKKVLGQKLKLNYSNSYKNDLKRTTRLWEHFCREQKISSLGIEDLRINHLREFVYSNAPSSKSTANLKRNISALLKEEAESIGNILKFNKIKVPKAAQELHRPIDNVPRLLSEIKSFNENLFICCLLTYSLLLRPHREVRCLTKGDFNSDFSQLNLSGDRVKSKRNRIIPIPSTVQLELHRRYTDLNKIDNLFTGTTDLFHQDYFKGLWSKFKKQSESLEPNQTLYSFRHTGAIKVFEKTGSLLKLQQVLGHSDMKVSLTYLRGLEVSNLDVEDLPEL
;
A
#
# COMPACT_ATOMS: atom_id res chain seq x y z
N MET A 1 48.75 -6.18 43.21
CA MET A 1 48.20 -6.00 41.81
C MET A 1 49.01 -6.93 40.88
N LYS A 2 48.43 -8.06 40.41
CA LYS A 2 49.14 -8.98 39.53
C LYS A 2 49.31 -8.32 38.17
N ILE A 3 50.53 -8.06 37.73
CA ILE A 3 50.86 -7.59 36.38
C ILE A 3 50.41 -8.68 35.42
N LYS A 4 49.35 -8.40 34.66
CA LYS A 4 48.87 -9.30 33.60
C LYS A 4 49.84 -9.18 32.45
N CYS A 5 50.59 -10.27 32.15
CA CYS A 5 51.50 -10.33 30.98
C CYS A 5 50.71 -10.08 29.70
N GLU A 6 50.95 -8.94 29.05
CA GLU A 6 50.36 -8.59 27.78
C GLU A 6 50.97 -9.41 26.64
N LEU A 7 50.15 -9.78 25.67
CA LEU A 7 50.58 -10.48 24.44
C LEU A 7 51.26 -11.85 24.62
N GLN A 8 50.97 -12.54 25.72
CA GLN A 8 51.41 -13.96 25.87
C GLN A 8 50.23 -14.89 25.60
N PRO A 9 50.15 -15.47 24.40
CA PRO A 9 49.05 -16.37 24.07
C PRO A 9 49.21 -17.70 24.81
N THR A 10 48.11 -18.16 25.37
CA THR A 10 47.98 -19.43 26.08
C THR A 10 46.86 -20.25 25.50
N LEU A 11 47.03 -21.58 25.48
CA LEU A 11 45.96 -22.49 25.09
C LEU A 11 45.03 -22.72 26.29
N THR A 12 43.75 -22.51 26.10
CA THR A 12 42.72 -22.72 27.13
C THR A 12 41.54 -23.50 26.55
N LYS A 13 40.80 -24.20 27.40
CA LYS A 13 39.53 -24.80 27.04
C LYS A 13 38.37 -24.03 27.68
N ASN A 14 37.23 -23.95 27.02
CA ASN A 14 36.00 -23.40 27.60
C ASN A 14 35.13 -24.51 28.23
N SER A 15 34.01 -24.13 28.85
CA SER A 15 33.07 -25.06 29.47
C SER A 15 32.42 -26.07 28.51
N LYS A 16 32.55 -25.87 27.21
CA LYS A 16 32.07 -26.76 26.14
C LYS A 16 33.20 -27.56 25.51
N ASP A 17 34.32 -27.75 26.19
CA ASP A 17 35.51 -28.48 25.80
C ASP A 17 36.11 -28.02 24.45
N ARG A 18 35.96 -26.74 24.10
CA ARG A 18 36.56 -26.15 22.88
C ARG A 18 37.85 -25.46 23.22
N TYR A 19 38.86 -25.67 22.36
CA TYR A 19 40.15 -25.01 22.45
C TYR A 19 40.09 -23.56 22.02
N LEU A 20 40.77 -22.68 22.77
CA LEU A 20 40.85 -21.24 22.53
C LEU A 20 42.26 -20.74 22.79
N ILE A 21 42.78 -19.90 21.90
CA ILE A 21 44.00 -19.12 22.15
C ILE A 21 43.57 -17.85 22.90
N SER A 22 44.13 -17.62 24.07
CA SER A 22 43.74 -16.56 24.99
C SER A 22 44.93 -15.73 25.43
N PHE A 23 44.86 -14.42 25.35
CA PHE A 23 45.87 -13.48 25.83
C PHE A 23 45.25 -12.12 26.17
N TRP A 24 46.02 -11.29 26.87
CA TRP A 24 45.65 -9.93 27.21
C TRP A 24 46.35 -8.93 26.29
N TYR A 25 45.68 -7.88 25.86
CA TYR A 25 46.22 -6.73 25.15
C TYR A 25 45.41 -5.48 25.48
N ASN A 26 46.10 -4.38 25.86
CA ASN A 26 45.44 -3.14 26.30
C ASN A 26 44.35 -3.40 27.36
N GLN A 27 44.67 -4.13 28.40
CA GLN A 27 43.78 -4.48 29.53
C GLN A 27 42.56 -5.32 29.14
N LYS A 28 42.42 -5.73 27.87
CA LYS A 28 41.32 -6.54 27.37
C LYS A 28 41.78 -7.95 27.07
N ARG A 29 40.98 -8.95 27.44
CA ARG A 29 41.22 -10.34 27.13
C ARG A 29 40.66 -10.69 25.75
N TYR A 30 41.52 -11.21 24.89
CA TYR A 30 41.15 -11.73 23.56
C TYR A 30 41.14 -13.25 23.59
N ARG A 31 40.22 -13.84 22.81
CA ARG A 31 40.07 -15.29 22.67
C ARG A 31 39.79 -15.61 21.22
N PHE A 32 40.56 -16.53 20.64
CA PHE A 32 40.43 -16.95 19.25
C PHE A 32 40.25 -18.44 19.20
N SER A 33 39.29 -18.93 18.42
CA SER A 33 39.00 -20.36 18.22
C SER A 33 39.53 -20.90 16.89
N SER A 34 40.08 -20.01 16.04
CA SER A 34 40.62 -20.33 14.71
C SER A 34 41.73 -19.36 14.31
N GLY A 35 42.44 -19.71 13.24
CA GLY A 35 43.52 -18.92 12.65
C GLY A 35 43.06 -17.72 11.80
N ASN A 36 41.80 -17.52 11.57
CA ASN A 36 41.27 -16.45 10.69
C ASN A 36 41.80 -15.05 11.03
N ALA A 37 41.96 -14.76 12.32
CA ALA A 37 42.43 -13.45 12.78
C ALA A 37 43.89 -13.16 12.37
N ILE A 38 44.65 -14.16 12.08
CA ILE A 38 46.06 -14.11 11.62
C ILE A 38 46.24 -14.61 10.17
N GLY A 39 45.12 -14.75 9.43
CA GLY A 39 45.15 -15.15 8.02
C GLY A 39 45.46 -16.61 7.73
N LEU A 40 45.31 -17.49 8.72
CA LEU A 40 45.63 -18.93 8.58
C LEU A 40 44.37 -19.79 8.66
N ASN A 41 44.30 -20.84 7.86
CA ASN A 41 43.23 -21.82 7.83
C ASN A 41 43.41 -22.94 8.86
N LEU A 42 43.43 -22.57 10.14
CA LEU A 42 43.55 -23.49 11.28
C LEU A 42 42.25 -23.47 12.09
N TYR A 43 41.60 -24.64 12.22
CA TYR A 43 40.27 -24.76 12.87
C TYR A 43 40.23 -25.93 13.87
N PRO A 44 40.91 -25.87 15.01
CA PRO A 44 41.05 -26.99 15.95
C PRO A 44 39.72 -27.61 16.36
N ASN A 45 38.72 -26.79 16.56
CA ASN A 45 37.40 -27.24 17.03
C ASN A 45 36.52 -27.90 15.95
N GLN A 46 36.95 -27.86 14.69
CA GLN A 46 36.32 -28.58 13.58
C GLN A 46 36.98 -29.94 13.29
N MET A 47 38.17 -30.20 13.87
CA MET A 47 38.89 -31.45 13.72
C MET A 47 38.26 -32.58 14.53
N PRO A 48 38.43 -33.84 14.14
CA PRO A 48 38.12 -34.99 14.98
C PRO A 48 38.76 -34.87 16.37
N VAL A 49 38.08 -35.36 17.40
CA VAL A 49 38.48 -35.16 18.83
C VAL A 49 39.93 -35.50 19.08
N THR A 50 40.44 -36.56 18.45
CA THR A 50 41.83 -37.04 18.57
C THR A 50 42.90 -36.07 18.03
N LYS A 51 42.55 -35.25 17.03
CA LYS A 51 43.47 -34.28 16.38
C LYS A 51 43.30 -32.84 16.87
N ARG A 52 42.27 -32.56 17.65
CA ARG A 52 41.94 -31.18 18.11
C ARG A 52 43.06 -30.54 18.90
N ARG A 53 43.74 -31.29 19.73
CA ARG A 53 44.80 -30.77 20.58
C ARG A 53 46.03 -30.39 19.77
N GLU A 54 46.44 -31.25 18.86
CA GLU A 54 47.59 -31.03 17.97
C GLU A 54 47.39 -29.78 17.11
N GLU A 55 46.20 -29.64 16.48
CA GLU A 55 45.84 -28.47 15.68
C GLU A 55 45.74 -27.20 16.54
N ALA A 56 45.31 -27.30 17.81
CA ALA A 56 45.27 -26.17 18.73
C ALA A 56 46.66 -25.71 19.18
N GLU A 57 47.61 -26.63 19.32
CA GLU A 57 49.02 -26.32 19.60
C GLU A 57 49.69 -25.65 18.39
N LEU A 58 49.41 -26.09 17.17
CA LEU A 58 49.80 -25.42 15.94
C LEU A 58 49.24 -23.98 15.87
N LEU A 59 47.95 -23.82 16.17
CA LEU A 59 47.34 -22.50 16.22
C LEU A 59 47.97 -21.59 17.28
N LEU A 60 48.31 -22.13 18.47
CA LEU A 60 49.02 -21.39 19.50
C LEU A 60 50.38 -20.90 19.00
N SER A 61 51.16 -21.81 18.37
CA SER A 61 52.47 -21.49 17.81
C SER A 61 52.37 -20.42 16.72
N ALA A 62 51.38 -20.52 15.86
CA ALA A 62 51.13 -19.53 14.81
C ALA A 62 50.84 -18.15 15.41
N PHE A 63 49.99 -18.05 16.44
CA PHE A 63 49.73 -16.76 17.11
C PHE A 63 51.00 -16.18 17.76
N LYS A 64 51.85 -17.02 18.37
CA LYS A 64 53.13 -16.54 18.93
C LYS A 64 54.03 -15.94 17.85
N VAL A 65 54.16 -16.59 16.71
CA VAL A 65 54.96 -16.11 15.58
C VAL A 65 54.40 -14.77 15.04
N GLU A 66 53.12 -14.71 14.79
CA GLU A 66 52.50 -13.50 14.25
C GLU A 66 52.54 -12.31 15.22
N ILE A 67 52.43 -12.55 16.52
CA ILE A 67 52.62 -11.51 17.54
C ILE A 67 54.05 -10.98 17.55
N ILE A 68 55.09 -11.88 17.40
CA ILE A 68 56.48 -11.48 17.30
C ILE A 68 56.71 -10.65 16.03
N LYS A 69 56.08 -10.99 14.89
CA LYS A 69 56.11 -10.22 13.65
C LYS A 69 55.37 -8.86 13.72
N GLY A 70 54.79 -8.54 14.86
CA GLY A 70 54.12 -7.26 15.07
C GLY A 70 52.59 -7.30 14.89
N TRP A 71 51.99 -8.46 14.65
CA TRP A 71 50.55 -8.57 14.60
C TRP A 71 49.93 -8.19 15.95
N ARG A 72 48.86 -7.43 15.91
CA ARG A 72 48.07 -7.04 17.09
C ARG A 72 46.60 -7.32 16.83
N PRO A 73 45.82 -7.72 17.85
CA PRO A 73 44.39 -7.87 17.68
C PRO A 73 43.81 -6.52 17.28
N ILE A 74 43.19 -6.50 16.12
CA ILE A 74 42.48 -5.29 15.64
C ILE A 74 41.37 -5.00 16.65
N ILE A 75 41.52 -3.94 17.41
CA ILE A 75 40.39 -3.33 18.09
C ILE A 75 39.58 -2.74 16.95
N LYS A 76 38.63 -3.51 16.40
CA LYS A 76 37.56 -2.88 15.67
C LYS A 76 36.98 -1.88 16.66
N LYS A 77 37.33 -0.58 16.53
CA LYS A 77 36.47 0.47 17.02
C LYS A 77 35.17 0.15 16.33
N VAL A 78 34.25 -0.46 17.06
CA VAL A 78 32.84 -0.44 16.71
C VAL A 78 32.58 1.06 16.69
N GLN A 79 32.64 1.67 15.49
CA GLN A 79 31.99 2.96 15.31
C GLN A 79 30.61 2.69 15.88
N PRO A 80 30.08 3.52 16.77
CA PRO A 80 28.71 3.36 17.23
C PRO A 80 27.93 3.29 15.91
N LYS A 81 27.42 2.10 15.59
CA LYS A 81 26.45 1.94 14.52
C LYS A 81 25.36 2.88 14.96
N VAL A 82 25.17 3.97 14.25
CA VAL A 82 24.03 4.84 14.50
C VAL A 82 22.83 3.93 14.28
N GLU A 83 22.38 3.33 15.36
CA GLU A 83 21.27 2.40 15.35
C GLU A 83 20.06 3.25 15.02
N LEU A 84 19.64 3.14 13.75
CA LEU A 84 18.47 3.83 13.28
C LEU A 84 17.28 3.35 14.13
N THR A 85 16.62 4.29 14.76
CA THR A 85 15.40 3.97 15.50
C THR A 85 14.31 3.49 14.54
N ILE A 86 13.30 2.80 15.06
CA ILE A 86 12.13 2.37 14.26
C ILE A 86 11.44 3.55 13.56
N VAL A 87 11.53 4.76 14.12
CA VAL A 87 11.01 5.99 13.52
C VAL A 87 11.91 6.44 12.36
N ASP A 88 13.23 6.42 12.54
CA ASP A 88 14.19 6.81 11.51
C ASP A 88 14.16 5.86 10.31
N VAL A 89 14.06 4.56 10.57
CA VAL A 89 13.87 3.54 9.53
C VAL A 89 12.60 3.82 8.73
N CYS A 90 11.50 4.09 9.40
CA CYS A 90 10.22 4.40 8.75
C CYS A 90 10.33 5.66 7.86
N LYS A 91 10.99 6.72 8.34
CA LYS A 91 11.25 7.96 7.59
C LYS A 91 12.19 7.72 6.40
N LYS A 92 13.26 6.96 6.58
CA LYS A 92 14.20 6.57 5.51
C LYS A 92 13.47 5.87 4.37
N VAL A 93 12.70 4.82 4.69
CA VAL A 93 11.95 4.04 3.70
C VAL A 93 10.86 4.88 3.03
N LEU A 94 10.17 5.75 3.79
CA LEU A 94 9.24 6.72 3.20
C LEU A 94 9.94 7.58 2.16
N GLY A 95 11.10 8.15 2.49
CA GLY A 95 11.88 8.99 1.56
C GLY A 95 12.23 8.27 0.25
N GLN A 96 12.62 6.98 0.34
CA GLN A 96 12.89 6.14 -0.82
C GLN A 96 11.62 5.93 -1.67
N LYS A 97 10.49 5.57 -1.03
CA LYS A 97 9.23 5.30 -1.73
C LYS A 97 8.62 6.56 -2.38
N LEU A 98 8.85 7.74 -1.82
CA LEU A 98 8.38 9.00 -2.41
C LEU A 98 9.09 9.34 -3.74
N LYS A 99 10.31 8.85 -3.96
CA LYS A 99 11.06 9.02 -5.22
C LYS A 99 10.56 8.10 -6.34
N LEU A 100 9.85 7.02 -5.99
CA LEU A 100 9.32 6.05 -6.96
C LEU A 100 8.05 6.59 -7.64
N ASN A 101 7.74 6.04 -8.82
CA ASN A 101 6.55 6.42 -9.59
C ASN A 101 5.27 5.78 -9.05
N TYR A 102 4.96 6.05 -7.78
CA TYR A 102 3.69 5.68 -7.16
C TYR A 102 2.65 6.79 -7.31
N SER A 103 1.36 6.42 -7.23
CA SER A 103 0.27 7.41 -7.24
C SER A 103 0.36 8.37 -6.04
N ASN A 104 -0.04 9.62 -6.23
CA ASN A 104 -0.06 10.64 -5.17
C ASN A 104 -0.91 10.21 -3.96
N SER A 105 -2.03 9.51 -4.21
CA SER A 105 -2.86 8.96 -3.13
C SER A 105 -2.06 7.99 -2.25
N TYR A 106 -1.35 7.02 -2.85
CA TYR A 106 -0.54 6.08 -2.08
C TYR A 106 0.62 6.78 -1.34
N LYS A 107 1.29 7.73 -1.99
CA LYS A 107 2.32 8.55 -1.33
C LYS A 107 1.77 9.30 -0.11
N ASN A 108 0.57 9.86 -0.22
CA ASN A 108 -0.09 10.56 0.89
C ASN A 108 -0.51 9.59 2.00
N ASP A 109 -0.97 8.39 1.66
CA ASP A 109 -1.30 7.34 2.64
C ASP A 109 -0.05 6.91 3.43
N LEU A 110 1.11 6.74 2.77
CA LEU A 110 2.37 6.44 3.43
C LEU A 110 2.83 7.59 4.35
N LYS A 111 2.75 8.85 3.89
CA LYS A 111 3.06 10.04 4.72
C LYS A 111 2.18 10.10 5.97
N ARG A 112 0.88 9.85 5.81
CA ARG A 112 -0.06 9.80 6.94
C ARG A 112 0.30 8.67 7.91
N THR A 113 0.58 7.48 7.39
CA THR A 113 0.97 6.32 8.20
C THR A 113 2.23 6.59 9.00
N THR A 114 3.25 7.21 8.39
CA THR A 114 4.51 7.57 9.08
C THR A 114 4.26 8.56 10.22
N ARG A 115 3.39 9.58 10.01
CA ARG A 115 3.05 10.54 11.07
C ARG A 115 2.31 9.87 12.24
N LEU A 116 1.36 8.99 11.95
CA LEU A 116 0.65 8.23 12.97
C LEU A 116 1.60 7.28 13.74
N TRP A 117 2.56 6.65 13.03
CA TRP A 117 3.56 5.79 13.64
C TRP A 117 4.48 6.57 14.58
N GLU A 118 4.97 7.72 14.15
CA GLU A 118 5.82 8.59 14.98
C GLU A 118 5.08 9.06 16.24
N HIS A 119 3.81 9.45 16.12
CA HIS A 119 2.97 9.84 17.25
C HIS A 119 2.79 8.66 18.24
N PHE A 120 2.41 7.50 17.72
CA PHE A 120 2.25 6.27 18.52
C PHE A 120 3.54 5.90 19.25
N CYS A 121 4.69 5.90 18.57
CA CYS A 121 5.97 5.58 19.19
C CYS A 121 6.33 6.54 20.34
N ARG A 122 5.95 7.81 20.21
CA ARG A 122 6.17 8.82 21.27
C ARG A 122 5.26 8.57 22.47
N GLU A 123 3.98 8.29 22.24
CA GLU A 123 3.02 7.99 23.32
C GLU A 123 3.39 6.72 24.08
N GLN A 124 3.81 5.67 23.35
CA GLN A 124 4.23 4.40 23.93
C GLN A 124 5.66 4.43 24.49
N LYS A 125 6.37 5.58 24.39
CA LYS A 125 7.76 5.75 24.84
C LYS A 125 8.75 4.76 24.20
N ILE A 126 8.49 4.36 22.95
CA ILE A 126 9.32 3.41 22.17
C ILE A 126 10.08 4.10 21.03
N SER A 127 10.13 5.43 20.98
CA SER A 127 10.76 6.18 19.88
C SER A 127 12.26 5.89 19.72
N SER A 128 12.95 5.49 20.79
CA SER A 128 14.37 5.12 20.79
C SER A 128 14.61 3.64 20.50
N LEU A 129 13.56 2.85 20.29
CA LEU A 129 13.69 1.41 20.02
C LEU A 129 14.39 1.19 18.67
N GLY A 130 15.35 0.27 18.62
CA GLY A 130 15.96 -0.21 17.39
C GLY A 130 15.04 -1.12 16.61
N ILE A 131 15.29 -1.26 15.29
CA ILE A 131 14.44 -2.11 14.44
C ILE A 131 14.58 -3.60 14.78
N GLU A 132 15.70 -4.01 15.36
CA GLU A 132 15.98 -5.36 15.87
C GLU A 132 15.06 -5.75 17.03
N ASP A 133 14.65 -4.78 17.86
CA ASP A 133 13.79 -4.98 19.00
C ASP A 133 12.31 -4.80 18.71
N LEU A 134 11.97 -4.38 17.48
CA LEU A 134 10.58 -4.21 17.07
C LEU A 134 9.83 -5.55 17.10
N ARG A 135 8.72 -5.60 17.83
CA ARG A 135 7.87 -6.79 17.97
C ARG A 135 6.57 -6.61 17.22
N ILE A 136 6.00 -7.74 16.75
CA ILE A 136 4.69 -7.73 16.07
C ILE A 136 3.57 -7.16 16.95
N ASN A 137 3.69 -7.23 18.27
CA ASN A 137 2.71 -6.67 19.20
C ASN A 137 2.66 -5.14 19.11
N HIS A 138 3.80 -4.45 19.01
CA HIS A 138 3.84 -2.99 18.82
C HIS A 138 3.08 -2.58 17.55
N LEU A 139 3.27 -3.34 16.45
CA LEU A 139 2.58 -3.09 15.19
C LEU A 139 1.08 -3.41 15.27
N ARG A 140 0.71 -4.43 16.03
CA ARG A 140 -0.70 -4.78 16.26
C ARG A 140 -1.43 -3.68 17.02
N GLU A 141 -0.85 -3.21 18.12
CA GLU A 141 -1.38 -2.12 18.93
C GLU A 141 -1.48 -0.83 18.11
N PHE A 142 -0.43 -0.48 17.38
CA PHE A 142 -0.46 0.66 16.46
C PHE A 142 -1.61 0.59 15.47
N VAL A 143 -1.79 -0.55 14.79
CA VAL A 143 -2.83 -0.70 13.78
C VAL A 143 -4.22 -0.61 14.38
N TYR A 144 -4.46 -1.23 15.54
CA TYR A 144 -5.80 -1.27 16.13
C TYR A 144 -6.19 0.04 16.84
N SER A 145 -5.25 0.74 17.46
CA SER A 145 -5.54 2.03 18.11
C SER A 145 -5.73 3.18 17.11
N ASN A 146 -5.22 3.05 15.89
CA ASN A 146 -5.27 4.13 14.88
C ASN A 146 -6.22 3.86 13.70
N ALA A 147 -6.99 2.78 13.73
CA ALA A 147 -7.88 2.38 12.64
C ALA A 147 -9.34 2.30 13.09
N PRO A 148 -10.20 3.28 12.70
CA PRO A 148 -11.60 3.33 13.13
C PRO A 148 -12.50 2.30 12.40
N SER A 149 -12.02 1.63 11.35
CA SER A 149 -12.79 0.67 10.56
C SER A 149 -11.93 -0.44 10.01
N SER A 150 -12.55 -1.57 9.66
CA SER A 150 -11.86 -2.73 9.04
C SER A 150 -11.05 -2.34 7.79
N LYS A 151 -11.59 -1.44 6.95
CA LYS A 151 -10.89 -0.93 5.77
C LYS A 151 -9.67 -0.10 6.16
N SER A 152 -9.79 0.73 7.19
CA SER A 152 -8.67 1.51 7.75
C SER A 152 -7.61 0.59 8.34
N THR A 153 -8.02 -0.46 9.06
CA THR A 153 -7.13 -1.50 9.62
C THR A 153 -6.32 -2.19 8.51
N ALA A 154 -7.00 -2.62 7.43
CA ALA A 154 -6.33 -3.24 6.29
C ALA A 154 -5.32 -2.31 5.62
N ASN A 155 -5.69 -1.05 5.40
CA ASN A 155 -4.83 -0.05 4.79
C ASN A 155 -3.63 0.28 5.67
N LEU A 156 -3.85 0.51 6.96
CA LEU A 156 -2.79 0.86 7.91
C LEU A 156 -1.79 -0.29 8.07
N LYS A 157 -2.29 -1.54 8.21
CA LYS A 157 -1.46 -2.76 8.23
C LYS A 157 -0.60 -2.86 6.97
N ARG A 158 -1.17 -2.68 5.78
CA ARG A 158 -0.44 -2.73 4.51
C ARG A 158 0.63 -1.66 4.44
N ASN A 159 0.31 -0.42 4.81
CA ASN A 159 1.21 0.70 4.71
C ASN A 159 2.38 0.59 5.69
N ILE A 160 2.12 0.23 6.97
CA ILE A 160 3.21 0.06 7.95
C ILE A 160 4.08 -1.16 7.60
N SER A 161 3.50 -2.22 7.05
CA SER A 161 4.27 -3.34 6.51
C SER A 161 5.19 -2.90 5.38
N ALA A 162 4.71 -2.06 4.45
CA ALA A 162 5.52 -1.53 3.35
C ALA A 162 6.66 -0.62 3.82
N LEU A 163 6.56 -0.04 5.01
CA LEU A 163 7.55 0.88 5.57
C LEU A 163 8.61 0.18 6.44
N LEU A 164 8.28 -0.95 7.07
CA LEU A 164 9.16 -1.54 8.08
C LEU A 164 9.58 -3.00 7.79
N LYS A 165 8.79 -3.75 7.02
CA LYS A 165 8.98 -5.19 6.88
C LYS A 165 10.34 -5.55 6.26
N GLU A 166 10.67 -4.94 5.13
CA GLU A 166 11.90 -5.25 4.37
C GLU A 166 13.17 -4.91 5.17
N GLU A 167 13.20 -3.77 5.83
CA GLU A 167 14.34 -3.35 6.66
C GLU A 167 14.48 -4.24 7.91
N ALA A 168 13.37 -4.67 8.52
CA ALA A 168 13.42 -5.62 9.64
C ALA A 168 13.94 -6.99 9.20
N GLU A 169 13.45 -7.51 8.08
CA GLU A 169 13.90 -8.80 7.53
C GLU A 169 15.38 -8.78 7.12
N SER A 170 15.89 -7.65 6.61
CA SER A 170 17.31 -7.50 6.23
C SER A 170 18.29 -7.69 7.40
N ILE A 171 17.85 -7.47 8.62
CA ILE A 171 18.63 -7.68 9.85
C ILE A 171 18.24 -8.94 10.61
N GLY A 172 17.40 -9.80 10.01
CA GLY A 172 16.96 -11.07 10.59
C GLY A 172 15.77 -10.96 11.55
N ASN A 173 15.13 -9.78 11.69
CA ASN A 173 13.90 -9.61 12.48
C ASN A 173 12.67 -9.91 11.63
N ILE A 174 12.13 -11.13 11.75
CA ILE A 174 10.98 -11.59 10.97
C ILE A 174 9.67 -11.15 11.62
N LEU A 175 9.06 -10.09 11.08
CA LEU A 175 7.78 -9.56 11.53
C LEU A 175 6.60 -10.28 10.84
N LYS A 176 5.88 -11.13 11.59
CA LYS A 176 4.74 -11.93 11.06
C LYS A 176 3.47 -11.09 10.94
N PHE A 177 3.38 -10.21 9.95
CA PHE A 177 2.22 -9.33 9.70
C PHE A 177 0.89 -10.09 9.49
N ASN A 178 0.91 -11.36 9.06
CA ASN A 178 -0.29 -12.20 8.97
C ASN A 178 -0.99 -12.39 10.32
N LYS A 179 -0.27 -12.30 11.44
CA LYS A 179 -0.84 -12.36 12.80
C LYS A 179 -1.68 -11.13 13.16
N ILE A 180 -1.58 -10.00 12.44
CA ILE A 180 -2.48 -8.86 12.59
C ILE A 180 -3.75 -9.17 11.80
N LYS A 181 -4.80 -9.60 12.50
CA LYS A 181 -6.09 -9.93 11.89
C LYS A 181 -6.82 -8.63 11.52
N VAL A 182 -7.42 -8.62 10.34
CA VAL A 182 -8.31 -7.55 9.90
C VAL A 182 -9.74 -8.06 10.03
N PRO A 183 -10.59 -7.39 10.81
CA PRO A 183 -11.99 -7.78 10.89
C PRO A 183 -12.65 -7.77 9.51
N LYS A 184 -13.51 -8.73 9.22
CA LYS A 184 -14.32 -8.67 7.98
C LYS A 184 -15.34 -7.55 8.14
N ALA A 185 -15.30 -6.57 7.26
CA ALA A 185 -16.38 -5.57 7.16
C ALA A 185 -17.53 -6.17 6.38
N ALA A 186 -18.75 -5.90 6.81
CA ALA A 186 -19.90 -6.04 5.93
C ALA A 186 -19.69 -5.10 4.73
N GLN A 187 -19.87 -5.60 3.52
CA GLN A 187 -19.80 -4.75 2.33
C GLN A 187 -21.11 -3.96 2.27
N GLU A 188 -21.04 -2.67 2.61
CA GLU A 188 -22.14 -1.76 2.29
C GLU A 188 -22.10 -1.49 0.78
N LEU A 189 -23.12 -1.97 0.08
CA LEU A 189 -23.34 -1.65 -1.31
C LEU A 189 -23.94 -0.23 -1.40
N HIS A 190 -23.58 0.50 -2.45
CA HIS A 190 -24.28 1.75 -2.76
C HIS A 190 -25.73 1.42 -3.09
N ARG A 191 -26.67 2.01 -2.34
CA ARG A 191 -28.08 1.78 -2.58
C ARG A 191 -28.48 2.29 -3.97
N PRO A 192 -29.15 1.50 -4.80
CA PRO A 192 -29.66 1.95 -6.08
C PRO A 192 -30.63 3.13 -5.94
N ILE A 193 -30.86 3.84 -7.03
CA ILE A 193 -31.81 4.95 -7.12
C ILE A 193 -33.03 4.44 -7.88
N ASP A 194 -34.19 4.44 -7.23
CA ASP A 194 -35.40 3.90 -7.81
C ASP A 194 -35.96 4.80 -8.94
N ASN A 195 -36.00 6.09 -8.73
CA ASN A 195 -36.49 7.06 -9.73
C ASN A 195 -35.37 8.04 -10.15
N VAL A 196 -34.49 7.56 -11.07
CA VAL A 196 -33.40 8.38 -11.61
C VAL A 196 -33.88 9.66 -12.30
N PRO A 197 -34.93 9.65 -13.17
CA PRO A 197 -35.41 10.87 -13.84
C PRO A 197 -35.84 11.95 -12.86
N ARG A 198 -36.58 11.60 -11.83
CA ARG A 198 -37.06 12.55 -10.81
C ARG A 198 -35.86 13.18 -10.07
N LEU A 199 -34.94 12.34 -9.61
CA LEU A 199 -33.79 12.83 -8.89
C LEU A 199 -32.86 13.69 -9.76
N LEU A 200 -32.66 13.33 -11.03
CA LEU A 200 -31.92 14.17 -11.99
C LEU A 200 -32.58 15.52 -12.23
N SER A 201 -33.91 15.59 -12.30
CA SER A 201 -34.65 16.86 -12.42
C SER A 201 -34.43 17.75 -11.20
N GLU A 202 -34.51 17.19 -9.99
CA GLU A 202 -34.25 17.91 -8.74
C GLU A 202 -32.82 18.44 -8.69
N ILE A 203 -31.83 17.59 -9.07
CA ILE A 203 -30.41 17.98 -9.12
C ILE A 203 -30.17 19.07 -10.17
N LYS A 204 -30.86 19.04 -11.32
CA LYS A 204 -30.75 20.05 -12.38
C LYS A 204 -31.19 21.41 -11.88
N SER A 205 -32.28 21.47 -11.13
CA SER A 205 -32.78 22.71 -10.50
C SER A 205 -31.81 23.23 -9.41
N PHE A 206 -31.10 22.34 -8.74
CA PHE A 206 -30.13 22.71 -7.71
C PHE A 206 -28.80 23.21 -8.30
N ASN A 207 -28.19 22.43 -9.23
CA ASN A 207 -26.90 22.78 -9.83
C ASN A 207 -26.66 22.00 -11.12
N GLU A 208 -26.47 22.70 -12.21
CA GLU A 208 -26.27 22.09 -13.52
C GLU A 208 -24.99 21.26 -13.67
N ASN A 209 -23.89 21.66 -13.03
CA ASN A 209 -22.65 20.87 -13.07
C ASN A 209 -22.83 19.53 -12.34
N LEU A 210 -23.53 19.55 -11.22
CA LEU A 210 -23.86 18.32 -10.49
C LEU A 210 -24.81 17.44 -11.31
N PHE A 211 -25.79 18.03 -11.99
CA PHE A 211 -26.69 17.32 -12.91
C PHE A 211 -25.91 16.58 -14.00
N ILE A 212 -25.04 17.28 -14.75
CA ILE A 212 -24.22 16.65 -15.79
C ILE A 212 -23.31 15.57 -15.21
N CYS A 213 -22.74 15.80 -14.03
CA CYS A 213 -21.93 14.79 -13.36
C CYS A 213 -22.75 13.51 -13.08
N CYS A 214 -23.96 13.65 -12.52
CA CYS A 214 -24.85 12.53 -12.23
C CYS A 214 -25.35 11.84 -13.50
N LEU A 215 -25.71 12.61 -14.52
CA LEU A 215 -26.16 12.10 -15.83
C LEU A 215 -25.08 11.24 -16.48
N LEU A 216 -23.85 11.74 -16.59
CA LEU A 216 -22.73 11.00 -17.16
C LEU A 216 -22.32 9.79 -16.31
N THR A 217 -22.44 9.92 -14.98
CA THR A 217 -22.18 8.82 -14.05
C THR A 217 -23.20 7.69 -14.22
N TYR A 218 -24.47 8.02 -14.44
CA TYR A 218 -25.54 7.05 -14.68
C TYR A 218 -25.45 6.43 -16.09
N SER A 219 -25.43 7.28 -17.12
CA SER A 219 -25.60 6.83 -18.50
C SER A 219 -24.35 6.22 -19.12
N LEU A 220 -23.15 6.72 -18.75
CA LEU A 220 -21.88 6.26 -19.29
C LEU A 220 -21.06 5.49 -18.27
N LEU A 221 -21.59 5.23 -17.11
CA LEU A 221 -20.94 4.52 -16.00
C LEU A 221 -19.56 5.11 -15.65
N LEU A 222 -19.41 6.42 -15.68
CA LEU A 222 -18.16 7.11 -15.35
C LEU A 222 -17.99 7.30 -13.85
N ARG A 223 -16.74 7.38 -13.41
CA ARG A 223 -16.42 7.70 -12.00
C ARG A 223 -16.50 9.22 -11.79
N PRO A 224 -17.36 9.73 -10.87
CA PRO A 224 -17.64 11.16 -10.77
C PRO A 224 -16.40 12.00 -10.45
N HIS A 225 -15.60 11.59 -9.47
CA HIS A 225 -14.49 12.40 -8.96
C HIS A 225 -13.24 12.37 -9.82
N ARG A 226 -13.04 11.34 -10.64
CA ARG A 226 -11.82 11.15 -11.39
C ARG A 226 -12.03 11.21 -12.90
N GLU A 227 -13.05 10.50 -13.41
CA GLU A 227 -13.29 10.44 -14.84
C GLU A 227 -14.14 11.66 -15.27
N VAL A 228 -15.33 11.84 -14.71
CA VAL A 228 -16.22 12.95 -15.07
C VAL A 228 -15.57 14.31 -14.84
N ARG A 229 -15.01 14.56 -13.67
CA ARG A 229 -14.41 15.86 -13.35
C ARG A 229 -13.29 16.30 -14.32
N CYS A 230 -12.60 15.34 -14.91
CA CYS A 230 -11.47 15.60 -15.80
C CYS A 230 -11.81 15.54 -17.29
N LEU A 231 -13.10 15.42 -17.66
CA LEU A 231 -13.50 15.39 -19.06
C LEU A 231 -13.23 16.74 -19.72
N THR A 232 -12.68 16.64 -20.94
CA THR A 232 -12.51 17.78 -21.84
C THR A 232 -13.39 17.60 -23.08
N LYS A 233 -13.61 18.66 -23.84
CA LYS A 233 -14.33 18.59 -25.11
C LYS A 233 -13.66 17.60 -26.08
N GLY A 234 -12.34 17.50 -26.06
CA GLY A 234 -11.57 16.60 -26.93
C GLY A 234 -11.70 15.11 -26.61
N ASP A 235 -12.31 14.74 -25.47
CA ASP A 235 -12.63 13.35 -25.16
C ASP A 235 -13.83 12.83 -25.96
N PHE A 236 -14.60 13.75 -26.56
CA PHE A 236 -15.77 13.46 -27.37
C PHE A 236 -15.46 13.64 -28.86
N ASN A 237 -16.16 12.90 -29.72
CA ASN A 237 -16.20 13.23 -31.12
C ASN A 237 -17.04 14.49 -31.37
N SER A 238 -17.06 14.99 -32.61
CA SER A 238 -17.66 16.29 -32.95
C SER A 238 -19.17 16.37 -32.66
N ASP A 239 -19.88 15.26 -32.78
CA ASP A 239 -21.33 15.16 -32.61
C ASP A 239 -21.75 14.57 -31.24
N PHE A 240 -20.82 14.45 -30.29
CA PHE A 240 -21.03 13.84 -28.98
C PHE A 240 -21.65 12.43 -28.98
N SER A 241 -21.60 11.72 -30.12
CA SER A 241 -22.12 10.34 -30.18
C SER A 241 -21.21 9.33 -29.48
N GLN A 242 -19.93 9.70 -29.24
CA GLN A 242 -18.93 8.82 -28.68
C GLN A 242 -17.98 9.52 -27.72
N LEU A 243 -17.67 8.85 -26.61
CA LEU A 243 -16.67 9.26 -25.63
C LEU A 243 -15.44 8.34 -25.72
N ASN A 244 -14.25 8.93 -25.86
CA ASN A 244 -12.97 8.23 -25.92
C ASN A 244 -12.14 8.55 -24.66
N LEU A 245 -12.01 7.61 -23.76
CA LEU A 245 -11.21 7.75 -22.53
C LEU A 245 -9.85 7.06 -22.70
N SER A 246 -8.78 7.84 -22.64
CA SER A 246 -7.42 7.31 -22.59
C SER A 246 -7.15 6.54 -21.30
N GLY A 247 -6.43 5.42 -21.42
CA GLY A 247 -6.01 4.59 -20.29
C GLY A 247 -5.18 5.33 -19.26
N ASP A 248 -4.41 6.34 -19.64
CA ASP A 248 -3.59 7.13 -18.72
C ASP A 248 -4.44 7.94 -17.71
N ARG A 249 -5.64 8.31 -18.08
CA ARG A 249 -6.58 9.11 -17.28
C ARG A 249 -7.49 8.25 -16.40
N VAL A 250 -7.61 6.95 -16.68
CA VAL A 250 -8.49 6.03 -15.95
C VAL A 250 -7.71 5.11 -15.00
N LYS A 251 -8.34 4.69 -13.91
CA LYS A 251 -7.73 3.82 -12.90
C LYS A 251 -7.29 2.46 -13.47
N SER A 252 -8.00 1.95 -14.46
CA SER A 252 -7.74 0.64 -15.09
C SER A 252 -6.60 0.65 -16.10
N LYS A 253 -6.08 1.83 -16.48
CA LYS A 253 -5.07 2.02 -17.54
C LYS A 253 -5.46 1.40 -18.90
N ARG A 254 -6.75 1.26 -19.17
CA ARG A 254 -7.27 0.73 -20.45
C ARG A 254 -8.03 1.82 -21.18
N ASN A 255 -7.79 1.97 -22.47
CA ASN A 255 -8.61 2.82 -23.33
C ASN A 255 -10.04 2.31 -23.34
N ARG A 256 -10.99 3.23 -23.36
CA ARG A 256 -12.41 2.91 -23.32
C ARG A 256 -13.16 3.81 -24.29
N ILE A 257 -13.87 3.19 -25.20
CA ILE A 257 -14.77 3.87 -26.15
C ILE A 257 -16.19 3.56 -25.72
N ILE A 258 -16.99 4.60 -25.48
CA ILE A 258 -18.36 4.47 -24.96
C ILE A 258 -19.30 5.21 -25.90
N PRO A 259 -20.29 4.53 -26.51
CA PRO A 259 -21.36 5.19 -27.24
C PRO A 259 -22.24 5.99 -26.27
N ILE A 260 -22.69 7.16 -26.71
CA ILE A 260 -23.46 8.10 -25.88
C ILE A 260 -24.92 8.04 -26.32
N PRO A 261 -25.86 7.79 -25.39
CA PRO A 261 -27.30 7.82 -25.71
C PRO A 261 -27.75 9.20 -26.20
N SER A 262 -28.71 9.24 -27.14
CA SER A 262 -29.19 10.47 -27.79
C SER A 262 -29.67 11.56 -26.83
N THR A 263 -30.32 11.18 -25.75
CA THR A 263 -30.76 12.11 -24.68
C THR A 263 -29.58 12.80 -23.99
N VAL A 264 -28.47 12.09 -23.80
CA VAL A 264 -27.23 12.65 -23.22
C VAL A 264 -26.50 13.52 -24.24
N GLN A 265 -26.48 13.11 -25.52
CA GLN A 265 -25.93 13.92 -26.61
C GLN A 265 -26.57 15.31 -26.67
N LEU A 266 -27.92 15.38 -26.60
CA LEU A 266 -28.64 16.63 -26.62
C LEU A 266 -28.24 17.59 -25.46
N GLU A 267 -28.08 17.06 -24.25
CA GLU A 267 -27.62 17.87 -23.12
C GLU A 267 -26.16 18.33 -23.27
N LEU A 268 -25.31 17.51 -23.85
CA LEU A 268 -23.91 17.87 -24.12
C LEU A 268 -23.81 18.91 -25.24
N HIS A 269 -24.53 18.74 -26.33
CA HIS A 269 -24.58 19.71 -27.42
C HIS A 269 -25.01 21.09 -26.92
N ARG A 270 -26.10 21.14 -26.18
CA ARG A 270 -26.67 22.40 -25.67
C ARG A 270 -25.66 23.22 -24.85
N ARG A 271 -24.71 22.55 -24.18
CA ARG A 271 -23.83 23.22 -23.21
C ARG A 271 -22.38 23.40 -23.68
N TYR A 272 -21.89 22.53 -24.56
CA TYR A 272 -20.46 22.39 -24.76
C TYR A 272 -20.01 22.49 -26.20
N THR A 273 -20.88 22.92 -27.12
CA THR A 273 -20.55 23.06 -28.55
C THR A 273 -19.40 24.07 -28.75
N ASP A 274 -19.40 25.18 -28.02
CA ASP A 274 -18.48 26.29 -28.22
C ASP A 274 -17.14 26.13 -27.49
N LEU A 275 -16.93 25.03 -26.76
CA LEU A 275 -15.67 24.77 -26.06
C LEU A 275 -14.56 24.34 -27.02
N ASN A 276 -13.33 24.73 -26.71
CA ASN A 276 -12.13 24.20 -27.40
C ASN A 276 -11.86 22.75 -26.93
N LYS A 277 -11.15 21.99 -27.77
CA LYS A 277 -10.85 20.55 -27.47
C LYS A 277 -10.15 20.33 -26.14
N ILE A 278 -9.33 21.29 -25.68
CA ILE A 278 -8.56 21.20 -24.44
C ILE A 278 -9.34 21.68 -23.20
N ASP A 279 -10.48 22.33 -23.40
CA ASP A 279 -11.24 22.92 -22.31
C ASP A 279 -11.98 21.83 -21.51
N ASN A 280 -11.95 21.94 -20.20
CA ASN A 280 -12.68 21.07 -19.30
C ASN A 280 -14.19 21.41 -19.37
N LEU A 281 -15.06 20.39 -19.42
CA LEU A 281 -16.50 20.57 -19.55
C LEU A 281 -17.13 21.43 -18.45
N PHE A 282 -16.58 21.44 -17.25
CA PHE A 282 -17.20 22.07 -16.10
C PHE A 282 -16.67 23.48 -15.81
N THR A 283 -15.42 23.75 -16.15
CA THR A 283 -14.81 25.08 -15.96
C THR A 283 -14.84 25.94 -17.21
N GLY A 284 -14.97 25.33 -18.40
CA GLY A 284 -14.84 26.02 -19.69
C GLY A 284 -13.42 26.50 -19.98
N THR A 285 -12.43 26.03 -19.22
CA THR A 285 -11.02 26.38 -19.35
C THR A 285 -10.16 25.13 -19.26
N THR A 286 -8.83 25.27 -19.36
CA THR A 286 -7.88 24.16 -19.17
C THR A 286 -7.75 23.72 -17.71
N ASP A 287 -8.18 24.53 -16.76
CA ASP A 287 -8.10 24.22 -15.33
C ASP A 287 -9.19 23.26 -14.89
N LEU A 288 -8.85 22.47 -13.87
CA LEU A 288 -9.79 21.52 -13.27
C LEU A 288 -10.34 22.06 -11.94
N PHE A 289 -11.60 21.84 -11.67
CA PHE A 289 -12.11 22.01 -10.30
C PHE A 289 -11.32 21.12 -9.31
N HIS A 290 -11.29 21.53 -8.03
CA HIS A 290 -10.71 20.74 -6.97
C HIS A 290 -11.30 19.31 -6.93
N GLN A 291 -10.49 18.33 -6.50
CA GLN A 291 -10.91 16.92 -6.50
C GLN A 291 -12.17 16.60 -5.70
N ASP A 292 -12.49 17.41 -4.68
CA ASP A 292 -13.69 17.26 -3.85
C ASP A 292 -14.89 18.11 -4.32
N TYR A 293 -14.80 18.77 -5.49
CA TYR A 293 -15.86 19.68 -5.98
C TYR A 293 -17.24 19.02 -6.01
N PHE A 294 -17.39 17.92 -6.70
CA PHE A 294 -18.66 17.19 -6.77
C PHE A 294 -19.07 16.58 -5.43
N LYS A 295 -18.13 16.18 -4.59
CA LYS A 295 -18.40 15.72 -3.24
C LYS A 295 -19.00 16.85 -2.38
N GLY A 296 -18.46 18.07 -2.51
CA GLY A 296 -18.96 19.25 -1.83
C GLY A 296 -20.38 19.62 -2.29
N LEU A 297 -20.63 19.64 -3.62
CA LEU A 297 -21.96 19.89 -4.18
C LEU A 297 -22.97 18.81 -3.72
N TRP A 298 -22.58 17.54 -3.79
CA TRP A 298 -23.44 16.45 -3.32
C TRP A 298 -23.78 16.55 -1.85
N SER A 299 -22.83 16.93 -1.01
CA SER A 299 -23.08 17.14 0.42
C SER A 299 -24.04 18.28 0.70
N LYS A 300 -24.02 19.34 -0.12
CA LYS A 300 -24.98 20.46 -0.04
C LYS A 300 -26.36 20.01 -0.52
N PHE A 301 -26.44 19.36 -1.69
CA PHE A 301 -27.68 18.84 -2.25
C PHE A 301 -28.35 17.86 -1.28
N LYS A 302 -27.62 16.95 -0.69
CA LYS A 302 -28.14 15.95 0.26
C LYS A 302 -28.83 16.56 1.49
N LYS A 303 -28.45 17.77 1.89
CA LYS A 303 -29.08 18.46 3.05
C LYS A 303 -30.46 19.01 2.75
N GLN A 304 -30.78 19.24 1.48
CA GLN A 304 -32.05 19.86 1.07
C GLN A 304 -32.92 18.96 0.21
N SER A 305 -32.42 17.82 -0.25
CA SER A 305 -33.19 16.87 -1.06
C SER A 305 -34.12 16.04 -0.18
N GLU A 306 -35.37 15.99 -0.57
CA GLU A 306 -36.42 15.13 0.02
C GLU A 306 -36.51 13.76 -0.69
N SER A 307 -35.89 13.64 -1.88
CA SER A 307 -35.94 12.44 -2.72
C SER A 307 -34.80 11.48 -2.46
N LEU A 308 -33.76 11.89 -1.71
CA LEU A 308 -32.58 11.06 -1.42
C LEU A 308 -32.82 10.17 -0.20
N GLU A 309 -32.55 8.89 -0.39
CA GLU A 309 -32.55 7.90 0.68
C GLU A 309 -31.21 7.79 1.41
N PRO A 310 -31.21 7.26 2.65
CA PRO A 310 -29.99 6.94 3.36
C PRO A 310 -29.07 6.04 2.53
N ASN A 311 -27.75 6.31 2.60
CA ASN A 311 -26.70 5.57 1.89
C ASN A 311 -26.70 5.72 0.35
N GLN A 312 -27.54 6.58 -0.23
CA GLN A 312 -27.41 7.00 -1.63
C GLN A 312 -26.28 8.04 -1.76
N THR A 313 -25.42 7.83 -2.75
CA THR A 313 -24.23 8.63 -3.03
C THR A 313 -24.13 8.92 -4.53
N LEU A 314 -23.16 9.75 -4.95
CA LEU A 314 -22.85 9.92 -6.38
C LEU A 314 -22.56 8.58 -7.09
N TYR A 315 -21.98 7.62 -6.39
CA TYR A 315 -21.74 6.28 -6.95
C TYR A 315 -23.00 5.44 -7.09
N SER A 316 -24.11 5.81 -6.41
CA SER A 316 -25.41 5.15 -6.61
C SER A 316 -25.92 5.30 -8.04
N PHE A 317 -25.66 6.45 -8.69
CA PHE A 317 -25.95 6.62 -10.13
C PHE A 317 -25.24 5.60 -10.99
N ARG A 318 -23.92 5.41 -10.75
CA ARG A 318 -23.14 4.42 -11.48
C ARG A 318 -23.61 2.99 -11.17
N HIS A 319 -23.99 2.72 -9.93
CA HIS A 319 -24.51 1.43 -9.51
C HIS A 319 -25.84 1.12 -10.20
N THR A 320 -26.78 2.04 -10.16
CA THR A 320 -28.07 1.92 -10.83
C THR A 320 -27.93 1.76 -12.34
N GLY A 321 -27.07 2.58 -12.97
CA GLY A 321 -26.77 2.46 -14.40
C GLY A 321 -26.17 1.10 -14.77
N ALA A 322 -25.28 0.55 -13.92
CA ALA A 322 -24.69 -0.76 -14.13
C ALA A 322 -25.74 -1.90 -14.08
N ILE A 323 -26.67 -1.81 -13.13
CA ILE A 323 -27.82 -2.73 -13.04
C ILE A 323 -28.63 -2.65 -14.32
N LYS A 324 -28.99 -1.44 -14.78
CA LYS A 324 -29.79 -1.23 -16.00
C LYS A 324 -29.10 -1.75 -17.26
N VAL A 325 -27.77 -1.61 -17.37
CA VAL A 325 -27.02 -2.22 -18.48
C VAL A 325 -27.09 -3.74 -18.43
N PHE A 326 -26.97 -4.34 -17.26
CA PHE A 326 -27.06 -5.78 -17.11
C PHE A 326 -28.48 -6.30 -17.39
N GLU A 327 -29.52 -5.69 -16.82
CA GLU A 327 -30.93 -6.05 -17.08
C GLU A 327 -31.27 -6.00 -18.57
N LYS A 328 -30.76 -4.98 -19.29
CA LYS A 328 -30.99 -4.83 -20.73
C LYS A 328 -30.22 -5.82 -21.60
N THR A 329 -29.05 -6.26 -21.17
CA THR A 329 -28.12 -7.02 -22.04
C THR A 329 -27.92 -8.46 -21.63
N GLY A 330 -28.25 -8.84 -20.41
CA GLY A 330 -27.92 -10.15 -19.81
C GLY A 330 -26.42 -10.44 -19.76
N SER A 331 -25.55 -9.51 -20.21
CA SER A 331 -24.15 -9.77 -20.47
C SER A 331 -23.21 -9.12 -19.45
N LEU A 332 -22.59 -9.95 -18.63
CA LEU A 332 -21.56 -9.52 -17.69
C LEU A 332 -20.31 -8.97 -18.41
N LEU A 333 -20.01 -9.49 -19.60
CA LEU A 333 -18.89 -9.02 -20.42
C LEU A 333 -19.13 -7.59 -20.92
N LYS A 334 -20.32 -7.27 -21.44
CA LYS A 334 -20.70 -5.90 -21.83
C LYS A 334 -20.65 -4.95 -20.64
N LEU A 335 -21.16 -5.38 -19.49
CA LEU A 335 -21.08 -4.61 -18.25
C LEU A 335 -19.62 -4.32 -17.84
N GLN A 336 -18.75 -5.33 -17.90
CA GLN A 336 -17.32 -5.18 -17.61
C GLN A 336 -16.65 -4.17 -18.56
N GLN A 337 -16.95 -4.24 -19.86
CA GLN A 337 -16.42 -3.33 -20.87
C GLN A 337 -16.82 -1.87 -20.59
N VAL A 338 -18.11 -1.63 -20.36
CA VAL A 338 -18.62 -0.27 -20.09
C VAL A 338 -18.08 0.28 -18.79
N LEU A 339 -17.98 -0.53 -17.73
CA LEU A 339 -17.38 -0.15 -16.45
C LEU A 339 -15.86 0.05 -16.53
N GLY A 340 -15.19 -0.54 -17.53
CA GLY A 340 -13.74 -0.51 -17.69
C GLY A 340 -13.01 -1.27 -16.58
N HIS A 341 -13.55 -2.41 -16.14
CA HIS A 341 -12.92 -3.25 -15.11
C HIS A 341 -11.94 -4.25 -15.75
N SER A 342 -10.80 -4.45 -15.10
CA SER A 342 -9.81 -5.46 -15.51
C SER A 342 -10.21 -6.88 -15.09
N ASP A 343 -11.00 -7.00 -14.02
CA ASP A 343 -11.47 -8.26 -13.45
C ASP A 343 -13.01 -8.29 -13.39
N MET A 344 -13.59 -9.34 -13.91
CA MET A 344 -15.04 -9.58 -13.93
C MET A 344 -15.63 -9.66 -12.53
N LYS A 345 -14.90 -10.17 -11.53
CA LYS A 345 -15.30 -10.19 -10.13
C LYS A 345 -15.67 -8.81 -9.59
N VAL A 346 -15.00 -7.76 -10.08
CA VAL A 346 -15.32 -6.38 -9.70
C VAL A 346 -16.67 -5.97 -10.29
N SER A 347 -17.00 -6.38 -11.52
CA SER A 347 -18.31 -6.11 -12.14
C SER A 347 -19.45 -6.82 -11.43
N LEU A 348 -19.23 -8.05 -10.98
CA LEU A 348 -20.22 -8.81 -10.17
C LEU A 348 -20.58 -8.09 -8.87
N THR A 349 -19.71 -7.26 -8.30
CA THR A 349 -20.05 -6.52 -7.07
C THR A 349 -21.17 -5.51 -7.28
N TYR A 350 -21.42 -5.04 -8.51
CA TYR A 350 -22.53 -4.14 -8.86
C TYR A 350 -23.86 -4.87 -8.94
N LEU A 351 -23.83 -6.18 -9.15
CA LEU A 351 -25.01 -7.02 -9.26
C LEU A 351 -25.40 -7.69 -7.93
N ARG A 352 -24.58 -7.55 -6.90
CA ARG A 352 -24.88 -8.00 -5.55
C ARG A 352 -26.04 -7.17 -5.00
N GLY A 353 -27.17 -7.79 -4.75
CA GLY A 353 -28.40 -7.14 -4.29
C GLY A 353 -29.46 -7.02 -5.38
N LEU A 354 -29.20 -7.44 -6.61
CA LEU A 354 -30.28 -7.96 -7.44
C LEU A 354 -30.83 -9.19 -6.72
N GLU A 355 -32.12 -9.19 -6.45
CA GLU A 355 -32.80 -10.41 -6.04
C GLU A 355 -32.44 -11.48 -7.07
N VAL A 356 -32.04 -12.65 -6.59
CA VAL A 356 -31.85 -13.81 -7.45
C VAL A 356 -33.23 -14.01 -8.08
N SER A 357 -33.37 -13.71 -9.38
CA SER A 357 -34.58 -14.02 -10.11
C SER A 357 -34.85 -15.52 -9.86
N ASN A 358 -36.05 -15.84 -9.41
CA ASN A 358 -36.46 -17.22 -9.34
C ASN A 358 -36.18 -17.83 -10.72
N LEU A 359 -35.52 -18.98 -10.74
CA LEU A 359 -35.34 -19.74 -11.97
C LEU A 359 -36.73 -20.20 -12.40
N ASP A 360 -37.10 -19.86 -13.64
CA ASP A 360 -38.27 -20.39 -14.28
C ASP A 360 -37.92 -21.76 -14.92
N VAL A 361 -38.92 -22.60 -15.17
CA VAL A 361 -38.70 -23.92 -15.79
C VAL A 361 -37.98 -23.78 -17.14
N GLU A 362 -38.26 -22.70 -17.86
CA GLU A 362 -37.66 -22.36 -19.16
C GLU A 362 -36.17 -21.99 -19.07
N ASP A 363 -35.67 -21.69 -17.87
CA ASP A 363 -34.22 -21.44 -17.64
C ASP A 363 -33.42 -22.73 -17.53
N LEU A 364 -34.08 -23.88 -17.44
CA LEU A 364 -33.44 -25.18 -17.29
C LEU A 364 -33.38 -25.93 -18.64
N PRO A 365 -32.30 -26.70 -18.89
CA PRO A 365 -32.21 -27.50 -20.12
C PRO A 365 -33.28 -28.57 -20.15
N GLU A 366 -34.10 -28.63 -21.21
CA GLU A 366 -34.97 -29.74 -21.51
C GLU A 366 -34.18 -30.84 -22.25
N LEU A 367 -34.56 -32.14 -22.00
CA LEU A 367 -33.96 -33.32 -22.64
C LEU A 367 -34.67 -33.61 -23.98
#